data_9534fb628295568b83059c83f2abeb5c
#
_entry.id   9534fb628295568b83059c83f2abeb5c
#
_cell.length_a   1.000
_cell.length_b   1.000
_cell.length_c   1.000
_cell.angle_alpha   90.00
_cell.angle_beta   90.00
_cell.angle_gamma   90.00
#
_symmetry.space_group_name_H-M   'P 1'
#
loop_
_entity.id
_entity.type
_entity.pdbx_description
1 polymer ?
#
loop_
_entity_poly.entity_id
_entity_poly.type
_entity_poly.pdbx_seq_one_letter_code
_entity_poly.pdbx_strand_id
1 'polypeptide(L)'
;MERRRLGRTEHLSSVVIFGAAGVGMVDEATAATALDRAFAAGVNHIDVAPTYGEAELRVGPWLAQHRQNIFLGCKTRERTKEGAAKELRRSLERLGTDSVDLYQLHAVTDLETLEATLVPGGALEAVMEAKEEGLLRYIGITGHGHQAPAVFIEALRRFDFDTVMFPLNPVLYANPVYRRDAQRLLACCRDNDVGAQIIKSAAKQPWPDAEVTRRVMRMPPAELRVRCPYTTWYEPHDQQEAIDRAVWFALSQPGVTAIASAGDVRIFERVLDAARRLRPLSEAEQEAVIAAADPTRTIFV
;
A
#
# COMPACT_ATOMS: atom_id res chain seq x y z
N MET A 1 -9.05 15.13 -8.27
CA MET A 1 -7.88 14.46 -7.65
C MET A 1 -6.69 14.64 -8.56
N GLU A 2 -5.52 15.06 -8.04
CA GLU A 2 -4.26 15.06 -8.80
C GLU A 2 -3.92 13.64 -9.26
N ARG A 3 -3.29 13.52 -10.42
CA ARG A 3 -2.82 12.24 -10.97
C ARG A 3 -1.36 12.32 -11.32
N ARG A 4 -0.64 11.23 -11.07
CA ARG A 4 0.78 11.07 -11.40
C ARG A 4 1.00 9.77 -12.16
N ARG A 5 1.94 9.76 -13.06
CA ARG A 5 2.31 8.57 -13.82
C ARG A 5 2.97 7.54 -12.89
N LEU A 6 2.47 6.31 -12.93
CA LEU A 6 2.97 5.18 -12.12
C LEU A 6 4.10 4.46 -12.88
N GLY A 7 5.25 5.14 -13.01
CA GLY A 7 6.40 4.60 -13.73
C GLY A 7 6.03 4.08 -15.11
N ARG A 8 6.72 3.05 -15.56
CA ARG A 8 6.56 2.39 -16.88
C ARG A 8 5.19 1.74 -17.11
N THR A 9 4.33 1.68 -16.10
CA THR A 9 2.95 1.21 -16.31
C THR A 9 2.12 2.17 -17.17
N GLU A 10 2.56 3.40 -17.35
CA GLU A 10 1.89 4.51 -18.02
C GLU A 10 0.53 4.90 -17.40
N HIS A 11 0.11 4.19 -16.35
CA HIS A 11 -1.13 4.53 -15.66
C HIS A 11 -1.01 5.88 -14.95
N LEU A 12 -1.93 6.80 -15.24
CA LEU A 12 -2.08 8.06 -14.52
C LEU A 12 -2.88 7.80 -13.23
N SER A 13 -2.18 7.31 -12.21
CA SER A 13 -2.77 7.01 -10.90
C SER A 13 -3.17 8.28 -10.16
N SER A 14 -4.35 8.28 -9.56
CA SER A 14 -4.68 9.26 -8.51
C SER A 14 -3.62 9.21 -7.41
N VAL A 15 -3.27 10.37 -6.84
CA VAL A 15 -2.27 10.43 -5.75
C VAL A 15 -2.70 9.72 -4.47
N VAL A 16 -3.99 9.36 -4.37
CA VAL A 16 -4.51 8.43 -3.36
C VAL A 16 -4.95 7.15 -4.05
N ILE A 17 -4.43 6.02 -3.56
CA ILE A 17 -4.86 4.67 -3.88
C ILE A 17 -5.88 4.25 -2.80
N PHE A 18 -7.01 3.69 -3.20
CA PHE A 18 -7.93 3.10 -2.26
C PHE A 18 -7.33 1.82 -1.68
N GLY A 19 -6.86 1.88 -0.43
CA GLY A 19 -6.35 0.72 0.31
C GLY A 19 -7.51 -0.14 0.82
N ALA A 20 -7.83 -1.21 0.12
CA ALA A 20 -8.99 -2.05 0.41
C ALA A 20 -8.95 -2.77 1.78
N ALA A 21 -7.80 -2.74 2.48
CA ALA A 21 -7.75 -3.17 3.88
C ALA A 21 -8.79 -2.44 4.76
N GLY A 22 -9.16 -1.21 4.39
CA GLY A 22 -10.19 -0.43 5.10
C GLY A 22 -11.60 -1.01 5.01
N VAL A 23 -11.87 -1.83 4.00
CA VAL A 23 -13.20 -2.45 3.81
C VAL A 23 -13.22 -3.94 4.16
N GLY A 24 -12.11 -4.51 4.58
CA GLY A 24 -12.01 -5.94 4.92
C GLY A 24 -12.78 -6.37 6.16
N MET A 25 -13.14 -5.43 7.04
CA MET A 25 -13.80 -5.69 8.33
C MET A 25 -15.10 -4.91 8.51
N VAL A 26 -15.64 -4.33 7.45
CA VAL A 26 -16.92 -3.61 7.47
C VAL A 26 -18.00 -4.41 6.71
N ASP A 27 -19.27 -4.03 6.88
CA ASP A 27 -20.37 -4.61 6.10
C ASP A 27 -20.35 -4.14 4.63
N GLU A 28 -21.15 -4.79 3.79
CA GLU A 28 -21.21 -4.53 2.35
C GLU A 28 -21.65 -3.09 2.02
N ALA A 29 -22.62 -2.58 2.73
CA ALA A 29 -23.15 -1.25 2.48
C ALA A 29 -22.12 -0.16 2.81
N THR A 30 -21.38 -0.32 3.90
CA THR A 30 -20.28 0.56 4.28
C THR A 30 -19.15 0.48 3.25
N ALA A 31 -18.80 -0.73 2.78
CA ALA A 31 -17.77 -0.91 1.77
C ALA A 31 -18.17 -0.27 0.44
N ALA A 32 -19.38 -0.51 -0.05
CA ALA A 32 -19.90 0.09 -1.28
C ALA A 32 -19.89 1.62 -1.19
N THR A 33 -20.37 2.18 -0.08
CA THR A 33 -20.36 3.64 0.15
C THR A 33 -18.94 4.22 0.11
N ALA A 34 -17.96 3.53 0.71
CA ALA A 34 -16.58 4.01 0.70
C ALA A 34 -15.96 3.96 -0.71
N LEU A 35 -16.25 2.91 -1.48
CA LEU A 35 -15.80 2.76 -2.88
C LEU A 35 -16.43 3.83 -3.78
N ASP A 36 -17.74 4.09 -3.65
CA ASP A 36 -18.45 5.13 -4.41
C ASP A 36 -17.87 6.52 -4.11
N ARG A 37 -17.60 6.82 -2.85
CA ARG A 37 -16.97 8.08 -2.44
C ARG A 37 -15.56 8.23 -3.00
N ALA A 38 -14.78 7.15 -2.99
CA ALA A 38 -13.45 7.12 -3.58
C ALA A 38 -13.53 7.44 -5.08
N PHE A 39 -14.40 6.75 -5.80
CA PHE A 39 -14.59 6.92 -7.24
C PHE A 39 -15.08 8.32 -7.58
N ALA A 40 -16.09 8.81 -6.88
CA ALA A 40 -16.61 10.17 -7.04
C ALA A 40 -15.56 11.26 -6.74
N ALA A 41 -14.59 10.96 -5.85
CA ALA A 41 -13.44 11.82 -5.58
C ALA A 41 -12.36 11.79 -6.68
N GLY A 42 -12.50 10.90 -7.67
CA GLY A 42 -11.56 10.72 -8.79
C GLY A 42 -10.42 9.74 -8.49
N VAL A 43 -10.55 8.90 -7.45
CA VAL A 43 -9.66 7.76 -7.22
C VAL A 43 -9.89 6.74 -8.33
N ASN A 44 -8.82 6.32 -8.99
CA ASN A 44 -8.85 5.36 -10.10
C ASN A 44 -7.90 4.17 -9.89
N HIS A 45 -7.40 4.01 -8.67
CA HIS A 45 -6.48 2.93 -8.32
C HIS A 45 -6.94 2.29 -7.00
N ILE A 46 -7.17 0.99 -7.01
CA ILE A 46 -7.53 0.17 -5.85
C ILE A 46 -6.41 -0.83 -5.59
N ASP A 47 -6.03 -0.97 -4.33
CA ASP A 47 -5.03 -1.91 -3.87
C ASP A 47 -5.64 -2.88 -2.86
N VAL A 48 -5.73 -4.16 -3.22
CA VAL A 48 -6.34 -5.24 -2.42
C VAL A 48 -5.34 -6.35 -2.14
N ALA A 49 -5.65 -7.23 -1.19
CA ALA A 49 -4.89 -8.44 -0.93
C ALA A 49 -5.76 -9.53 -0.28
N PRO A 50 -5.45 -10.82 -0.49
CA PRO A 50 -6.13 -11.94 0.16
C PRO A 50 -6.13 -11.89 1.69
N THR A 51 -5.11 -11.23 2.26
CA THR A 51 -4.91 -11.10 3.70
C THR A 51 -5.72 -9.96 4.34
N TYR A 52 -6.52 -9.22 3.56
CA TYR A 52 -7.29 -8.08 4.04
C TYR A 52 -8.73 -8.47 4.44
N GLY A 53 -8.91 -9.59 5.15
CA GLY A 53 -10.22 -10.07 5.58
C GLY A 53 -11.14 -10.33 4.39
N GLU A 54 -12.32 -9.71 4.39
CA GLU A 54 -13.33 -9.87 3.32
C GLU A 54 -13.17 -8.84 2.18
N ALA A 55 -12.05 -8.10 2.11
CA ALA A 55 -11.87 -6.98 1.18
C ALA A 55 -12.12 -7.37 -0.29
N GLU A 56 -11.62 -8.53 -0.74
CA GLU A 56 -11.82 -8.99 -2.12
C GLU A 56 -13.31 -9.21 -2.41
N LEU A 57 -14.05 -9.82 -1.48
CA LEU A 57 -15.50 -10.05 -1.60
C LEU A 57 -16.32 -8.76 -1.50
N ARG A 58 -15.79 -7.71 -0.84
CA ARG A 58 -16.43 -6.39 -0.78
C ARG A 58 -16.18 -5.56 -2.04
N VAL A 59 -14.98 -5.67 -2.61
CA VAL A 59 -14.57 -4.94 -3.82
C VAL A 59 -15.17 -5.58 -5.09
N GLY A 60 -15.24 -6.93 -5.15
CA GLY A 60 -15.67 -7.68 -6.33
C GLY A 60 -17.02 -7.23 -6.92
N PRO A 61 -18.12 -7.20 -6.16
CA PRO A 61 -19.42 -6.78 -6.67
C PRO A 61 -19.42 -5.35 -7.23
N TRP A 62 -18.64 -4.44 -6.60
CA TRP A 62 -18.51 -3.07 -7.04
C TRP A 62 -17.71 -2.97 -8.35
N LEU A 63 -16.67 -3.79 -8.52
CA LEU A 63 -15.85 -3.86 -9.74
C LEU A 63 -16.67 -4.25 -10.96
N ALA A 64 -17.72 -5.05 -10.84
CA ALA A 64 -18.55 -5.47 -11.97
C ALA A 64 -19.05 -4.29 -12.83
N GLN A 65 -19.24 -3.12 -12.22
CA GLN A 65 -19.69 -1.90 -12.89
C GLN A 65 -18.55 -0.91 -13.21
N HIS A 66 -17.39 -1.05 -12.57
CA HIS A 66 -16.34 -0.03 -12.59
C HIS A 66 -14.98 -0.52 -13.10
N ARG A 67 -14.83 -1.83 -13.37
CA ARG A 67 -13.53 -2.47 -13.70
C ARG A 67 -12.71 -1.71 -14.76
N GLN A 68 -13.37 -1.22 -15.80
CA GLN A 68 -12.69 -0.54 -16.92
C GLN A 68 -12.10 0.82 -16.54
N ASN A 69 -12.56 1.41 -15.43
CA ASN A 69 -12.14 2.73 -14.97
C ASN A 69 -11.12 2.66 -13.83
N ILE A 70 -10.79 1.45 -13.39
CA ILE A 70 -9.97 1.21 -12.20
C ILE A 70 -8.70 0.45 -12.57
N PHE A 71 -7.57 0.97 -12.14
CA PHE A 71 -6.32 0.22 -12.07
C PHE A 71 -6.35 -0.62 -10.80
N LEU A 72 -6.43 -1.93 -10.96
CA LEU A 72 -6.61 -2.88 -9.87
C LEU A 72 -5.28 -3.55 -9.53
N GLY A 73 -4.78 -3.28 -8.33
CA GLY A 73 -3.64 -3.96 -7.74
C GLY A 73 -4.06 -5.05 -6.76
N CYS A 74 -3.48 -6.24 -6.88
CA CYS A 74 -3.62 -7.34 -5.92
C CYS A 74 -2.25 -7.86 -5.50
N LYS A 75 -2.18 -8.82 -4.55
CA LYS A 75 -0.93 -9.26 -3.96
C LYS A 75 -0.94 -10.75 -3.60
N THR A 76 0.27 -11.32 -3.41
CA THR A 76 0.44 -12.65 -2.80
C THR A 76 1.48 -12.64 -1.69
N ARG A 77 1.19 -13.36 -0.60
CA ARG A 77 2.17 -13.68 0.44
C ARG A 77 2.80 -15.06 0.27
N GLU A 78 2.34 -15.82 -0.69
CA GLU A 78 2.93 -17.11 -1.02
C GLU A 78 4.37 -16.95 -1.51
N ARG A 79 5.21 -17.94 -1.22
CA ARG A 79 6.63 -17.94 -1.63
C ARG A 79 6.94 -19.02 -2.63
N THR A 80 6.07 -20.01 -2.77
CA THR A 80 6.20 -21.07 -3.77
C THR A 80 5.43 -20.73 -5.03
N LYS A 81 5.89 -21.24 -6.17
CA LYS A 81 5.21 -21.10 -7.46
C LYS A 81 3.75 -21.59 -7.40
N GLU A 82 3.55 -22.81 -6.88
CA GLU A 82 2.21 -23.41 -6.78
C GLU A 82 1.28 -22.57 -5.89
N GLY A 83 1.77 -22.15 -4.71
CA GLY A 83 1.00 -21.32 -3.78
C GLY A 83 0.57 -20.00 -4.40
N ALA A 84 1.49 -19.29 -5.04
CA ALA A 84 1.23 -18.00 -5.69
C ALA A 84 0.23 -18.14 -6.86
N ALA A 85 0.39 -19.15 -7.70
CA ALA A 85 -0.53 -19.43 -8.80
C ALA A 85 -1.97 -19.71 -8.29
N LYS A 86 -2.10 -20.51 -7.23
CA LYS A 86 -3.39 -20.84 -6.61
C LYS A 86 -4.02 -19.63 -5.94
N GLU A 87 -3.21 -18.81 -5.23
CA GLU A 87 -3.71 -17.62 -4.55
C GLU A 87 -4.21 -16.57 -5.55
N LEU A 88 -3.48 -16.34 -6.66
CA LEU A 88 -3.94 -15.44 -7.72
C LEU A 88 -5.31 -15.85 -8.29
N ARG A 89 -5.47 -17.11 -8.68
CA ARG A 89 -6.74 -17.59 -9.25
C ARG A 89 -7.89 -17.44 -8.28
N ARG A 90 -7.66 -17.75 -7.00
CA ARG A 90 -8.66 -17.52 -5.94
C ARG A 90 -9.00 -16.05 -5.79
N SER A 91 -8.02 -15.14 -5.87
CA SER A 91 -8.26 -13.70 -5.80
C SER A 91 -9.08 -13.20 -6.99
N LEU A 92 -8.81 -13.68 -8.20
CA LEU A 92 -9.59 -13.35 -9.39
C LEU A 92 -11.06 -13.81 -9.24
N GLU A 93 -11.27 -15.03 -8.75
CA GLU A 93 -12.61 -15.56 -8.46
C GLU A 93 -13.36 -14.68 -7.43
N ARG A 94 -12.73 -14.33 -6.31
CA ARG A 94 -13.32 -13.50 -5.25
C ARG A 94 -13.61 -12.07 -5.71
N LEU A 95 -12.77 -11.53 -6.57
CA LEU A 95 -12.94 -10.22 -7.17
C LEU A 95 -13.91 -10.19 -8.35
N GLY A 96 -14.31 -11.36 -8.87
CA GLY A 96 -15.20 -11.48 -10.01
C GLY A 96 -14.62 -10.85 -11.30
N THR A 97 -13.32 -11.00 -11.53
CA THR A 97 -12.61 -10.42 -12.68
C THR A 97 -11.67 -11.44 -13.31
N ASP A 98 -11.43 -11.32 -14.61
CA ASP A 98 -10.52 -12.22 -15.33
C ASP A 98 -9.06 -11.85 -15.16
N SER A 99 -8.78 -10.60 -14.77
CA SER A 99 -7.40 -10.12 -14.61
C SER A 99 -7.29 -8.95 -13.62
N VAL A 100 -6.06 -8.76 -13.10
CA VAL A 100 -5.65 -7.55 -12.38
C VAL A 100 -4.66 -6.74 -13.23
N ASP A 101 -4.54 -5.45 -12.96
CA ASP A 101 -3.53 -4.63 -13.65
C ASP A 101 -2.14 -4.84 -13.05
N LEU A 102 -2.04 -4.87 -11.73
CA LEU A 102 -0.80 -5.02 -10.99
C LEU A 102 -0.88 -6.18 -10.00
N TYR A 103 0.07 -7.11 -10.04
CA TYR A 103 0.18 -8.14 -9.01
C TYR A 103 1.51 -8.02 -8.28
N GLN A 104 1.46 -7.98 -6.95
CA GLN A 104 2.60 -7.62 -6.13
C GLN A 104 3.03 -8.77 -5.22
N LEU A 105 4.35 -9.05 -5.17
CA LEU A 105 4.96 -9.93 -4.17
C LEU A 105 4.87 -9.23 -2.80
N HIS A 106 4.06 -9.77 -1.88
CA HIS A 106 3.63 -9.09 -0.65
C HIS A 106 4.52 -9.44 0.53
N ALA A 107 4.81 -8.43 1.36
CA ALA A 107 5.58 -8.57 2.60
C ALA A 107 6.98 -9.17 2.39
N VAL A 108 7.67 -8.71 1.36
CA VAL A 108 9.10 -8.97 1.17
C VAL A 108 9.85 -7.93 2.01
N THR A 109 10.26 -8.33 3.23
CA THR A 109 10.74 -7.41 4.27
C THR A 109 12.25 -7.45 4.51
N ASP A 110 12.89 -8.54 4.07
CA ASP A 110 14.30 -8.84 4.27
C ASP A 110 14.87 -9.63 3.07
N LEU A 111 16.18 -9.83 3.06
CA LEU A 111 16.87 -10.54 1.97
C LEU A 111 16.52 -12.03 1.92
N GLU A 112 16.22 -12.67 3.06
CA GLU A 112 15.82 -14.07 3.09
C GLU A 112 14.47 -14.26 2.40
N THR A 113 13.50 -13.40 2.72
CA THR A 113 12.17 -13.39 2.07
C THR A 113 12.30 -13.05 0.59
N LEU A 114 13.18 -12.12 0.22
CA LEU A 114 13.45 -11.78 -1.17
C LEU A 114 14.00 -13.01 -1.91
N GLU A 115 15.00 -13.68 -1.35
CA GLU A 115 15.59 -14.89 -1.92
C GLU A 115 14.54 -15.98 -2.15
N ALA A 116 13.78 -16.32 -1.11
CA ALA A 116 12.70 -17.33 -1.19
C ALA A 116 11.65 -17.01 -2.26
N THR A 117 11.48 -15.73 -2.61
CA THR A 117 10.53 -15.28 -3.62
C THR A 117 11.08 -15.40 -5.05
N LEU A 118 12.39 -15.19 -5.22
CA LEU A 118 13.05 -15.09 -6.54
C LEU A 118 13.72 -16.38 -7.02
N VAL A 119 13.93 -17.36 -6.14
CA VAL A 119 14.56 -18.66 -6.54
C VAL A 119 13.70 -19.42 -7.56
N PRO A 120 14.28 -20.33 -8.36
CA PRO A 120 13.51 -21.25 -9.21
C PRO A 120 12.45 -22.02 -8.39
N GLY A 121 11.22 -22.07 -8.87
CA GLY A 121 10.07 -22.59 -8.10
C GLY A 121 9.49 -21.61 -7.08
N GLY A 122 10.01 -20.40 -7.00
CA GLY A 122 9.49 -19.32 -6.15
C GLY A 122 8.27 -18.61 -6.74
N ALA A 123 7.68 -17.73 -5.94
CA ALA A 123 6.44 -17.04 -6.31
C ALA A 123 6.59 -16.16 -7.57
N LEU A 124 7.77 -15.57 -7.82
CA LEU A 124 8.01 -14.75 -9.01
C LEU A 124 7.79 -15.55 -10.31
N GLU A 125 8.18 -16.80 -10.36
CA GLU A 125 8.00 -17.64 -11.55
C GLU A 125 6.51 -17.78 -11.90
N ALA A 126 5.64 -18.05 -10.91
CA ALA A 126 4.21 -18.10 -11.12
C ALA A 126 3.61 -16.76 -11.58
N VAL A 127 4.13 -15.65 -11.05
CA VAL A 127 3.66 -14.32 -11.43
C VAL A 127 4.05 -13.96 -12.86
N MET A 128 5.24 -14.39 -13.31
CA MET A 128 5.68 -14.22 -14.70
C MET A 128 4.83 -15.06 -15.65
N GLU A 129 4.55 -16.31 -15.34
CA GLU A 129 3.67 -17.17 -16.13
C GLU A 129 2.25 -16.59 -16.21
N ALA A 130 1.71 -16.12 -15.10
CA ALA A 130 0.39 -15.48 -15.07
C ALA A 130 0.34 -14.18 -15.90
N LYS A 131 1.46 -13.45 -16.04
CA LYS A 131 1.57 -12.32 -16.94
C LYS A 131 1.51 -12.77 -18.41
N GLU A 132 2.17 -13.85 -18.75
CA GLU A 132 2.11 -14.47 -20.10
C GLU A 132 0.70 -15.00 -20.42
N GLU A 133 0.00 -15.56 -19.42
CA GLU A 133 -1.40 -15.97 -19.53
C GLU A 133 -2.39 -14.78 -19.65
N GLY A 134 -1.95 -13.54 -19.44
CA GLY A 134 -2.80 -12.34 -19.47
C GLY A 134 -3.63 -12.12 -18.20
N LEU A 135 -3.35 -12.84 -17.10
CA LEU A 135 -4.06 -12.69 -15.83
C LEU A 135 -3.61 -11.44 -15.05
N LEU A 136 -2.48 -10.85 -15.44
CA LEU A 136 -1.98 -9.58 -14.93
C LEU A 136 -1.15 -8.85 -15.98
N ARG A 137 -0.98 -7.52 -15.82
CA ARG A 137 -0.22 -6.69 -16.75
C ARG A 137 1.16 -6.32 -16.22
N TYR A 138 1.23 -5.98 -14.94
CA TYR A 138 2.43 -5.44 -14.29
C TYR A 138 2.77 -6.21 -13.04
N ILE A 139 4.07 -6.29 -12.72
CA ILE A 139 4.60 -7.01 -11.57
C ILE A 139 5.21 -6.01 -10.59
N GLY A 140 4.78 -6.04 -9.34
CA GLY A 140 5.31 -5.19 -8.29
C GLY A 140 5.84 -5.96 -7.08
N ILE A 141 6.50 -5.21 -6.20
CA ILE A 141 6.97 -5.72 -4.91
C ILE A 141 6.55 -4.79 -3.78
N THR A 142 6.10 -5.36 -2.68
CA THR A 142 5.72 -4.60 -1.48
C THR A 142 6.26 -5.22 -0.21
N GLY A 143 6.63 -4.38 0.74
CA GLY A 143 7.16 -4.83 2.03
C GLY A 143 6.92 -3.83 3.14
N HIS A 144 7.33 -4.23 4.32
CA HIS A 144 7.20 -3.49 5.56
C HIS A 144 8.54 -3.45 6.30
N GLY A 145 8.61 -2.63 7.36
CA GLY A 145 9.80 -2.58 8.20
C GLY A 145 10.89 -1.62 7.73
N HIS A 146 11.92 -1.52 8.55
CA HIS A 146 13.02 -0.58 8.33
C HIS A 146 13.95 -0.96 7.18
N GLN A 147 13.98 -2.24 6.81
CA GLN A 147 14.87 -2.73 5.75
C GLN A 147 14.26 -2.64 4.36
N ALA A 148 12.95 -2.45 4.24
CA ALA A 148 12.24 -2.50 2.96
C ALA A 148 12.88 -1.65 1.85
N PRO A 149 13.32 -0.40 2.06
CA PRO A 149 13.97 0.36 0.99
C PRO A 149 15.28 -0.26 0.50
N ALA A 150 16.12 -0.75 1.42
CA ALA A 150 17.40 -1.39 1.05
C ALA A 150 17.18 -2.72 0.33
N VAL A 151 16.23 -3.52 0.80
CA VAL A 151 15.82 -4.79 0.16
C VAL A 151 15.28 -4.54 -1.25
N PHE A 152 14.52 -3.46 -1.46
CA PHE A 152 13.96 -3.17 -2.79
C PHE A 152 15.00 -2.63 -3.78
N ILE A 153 16.04 -1.94 -3.32
CA ILE A 153 17.20 -1.61 -4.17
C ILE A 153 17.84 -2.90 -4.69
N GLU A 154 17.99 -3.91 -3.83
CA GLU A 154 18.53 -5.21 -4.25
C GLU A 154 17.54 -5.97 -5.15
N ALA A 155 16.23 -5.92 -4.84
CA ALA A 155 15.20 -6.54 -5.66
C ALA A 155 15.20 -5.99 -7.10
N LEU A 156 15.31 -4.66 -7.26
CA LEU A 156 15.37 -3.99 -8.57
C LEU A 156 16.66 -4.30 -9.36
N ARG A 157 17.72 -4.74 -8.69
CA ARG A 157 18.94 -5.24 -9.37
C ARG A 157 18.75 -6.65 -9.93
N ARG A 158 17.85 -7.43 -9.34
CA ARG A 158 17.67 -8.85 -9.63
C ARG A 158 16.51 -9.14 -10.57
N PHE A 159 15.51 -8.26 -10.57
CA PHE A 159 14.33 -8.37 -11.44
C PHE A 159 13.77 -6.98 -11.77
N ASP A 160 13.25 -6.83 -12.98
CA ASP A 160 12.73 -5.57 -13.51
C ASP A 160 11.28 -5.35 -13.08
N PHE A 161 11.07 -5.08 -11.79
CA PHE A 161 9.75 -4.76 -11.24
C PHE A 161 9.20 -3.46 -11.82
N ASP A 162 7.91 -3.46 -12.16
CA ASP A 162 7.20 -2.29 -12.65
C ASP A 162 6.89 -1.28 -11.53
N THR A 163 6.68 -1.77 -10.30
CA THR A 163 6.38 -0.92 -9.14
C THR A 163 7.01 -1.42 -7.84
N VAL A 164 7.25 -0.48 -6.94
CA VAL A 164 7.56 -0.77 -5.52
C VAL A 164 6.51 -0.13 -4.63
N MET A 165 6.19 -0.79 -3.48
CA MET A 165 5.31 -0.23 -2.47
C MET A 165 5.92 -0.41 -1.09
N PHE A 166 6.24 0.69 -0.38
CA PHE A 166 6.94 0.66 0.89
C PHE A 166 6.44 1.74 1.86
N PRO A 167 6.68 1.59 3.18
CA PRO A 167 6.25 2.58 4.16
C PRO A 167 7.05 3.87 4.04
N LEU A 168 6.39 5.02 4.16
CA LEU A 168 7.05 6.31 4.26
C LEU A 168 6.21 7.27 5.09
N ASN A 169 6.80 7.79 6.16
CA ASN A 169 6.21 8.82 7.03
C ASN A 169 7.33 9.56 7.78
N PRO A 170 7.01 10.67 8.48
CA PRO A 170 8.02 11.45 9.21
C PRO A 170 8.77 10.67 10.30
N VAL A 171 8.09 9.74 11.00
CA VAL A 171 8.71 8.92 12.06
C VAL A 171 9.81 8.03 11.49
N LEU A 172 9.56 7.41 10.34
CA LEU A 172 10.57 6.59 9.65
C LEU A 172 11.72 7.47 9.10
N TYR A 173 11.41 8.64 8.58
CA TYR A 173 12.41 9.59 8.05
C TYR A 173 13.27 10.25 9.14
N ALA A 174 12.81 10.29 10.39
CA ALA A 174 13.62 10.70 11.54
C ALA A 174 14.76 9.71 11.84
N ASN A 175 14.68 8.45 11.34
CA ASN A 175 15.81 7.52 11.33
C ASN A 175 16.71 7.81 10.11
N PRO A 176 17.98 8.26 10.30
CA PRO A 176 18.83 8.68 9.19
C PRO A 176 19.21 7.54 8.24
N VAL A 177 19.29 6.30 8.72
CA VAL A 177 19.57 5.13 7.88
C VAL A 177 18.37 4.86 6.96
N TYR A 178 17.16 4.81 7.54
CA TYR A 178 15.94 4.62 6.75
C TYR A 178 15.75 5.73 5.70
N ARG A 179 15.91 6.98 6.13
CA ARG A 179 15.79 8.15 5.26
C ARG A 179 16.73 8.05 4.05
N ARG A 180 18.01 7.77 4.29
CA ARG A 180 19.02 7.59 3.23
C ARG A 180 18.60 6.49 2.25
N ASP A 181 18.19 5.33 2.76
CA ASP A 181 17.86 4.18 1.92
C ASP A 181 16.55 4.40 1.15
N ALA A 182 15.55 5.04 1.74
CA ALA A 182 14.32 5.44 1.07
C ALA A 182 14.59 6.47 -0.06
N GLN A 183 15.43 7.46 0.19
CA GLN A 183 15.82 8.45 -0.83
C GLN A 183 16.57 7.79 -1.99
N ARG A 184 17.47 6.84 -1.71
CA ARG A 184 18.19 6.06 -2.74
C ARG A 184 17.23 5.18 -3.55
N LEU A 185 16.27 4.52 -2.89
CA LEU A 185 15.25 3.74 -3.58
C LEU A 185 14.42 4.62 -4.51
N LEU A 186 13.93 5.77 -4.04
CA LEU A 186 13.15 6.70 -4.85
C LEU A 186 13.96 7.26 -6.04
N ALA A 187 15.26 7.51 -5.86
CA ALA A 187 16.15 7.89 -6.96
C ALA A 187 16.25 6.74 -7.98
N CYS A 188 16.52 5.52 -7.52
CA CYS A 188 16.57 4.33 -8.37
C CYS A 188 15.25 4.13 -9.15
N CYS A 189 14.10 4.34 -8.51
CA CYS A 189 12.80 4.25 -9.17
C CYS A 189 12.64 5.27 -10.29
N ARG A 190 13.04 6.53 -10.07
CA ARG A 190 13.00 7.57 -11.12
C ARG A 190 13.92 7.25 -12.29
N ASP A 191 15.14 6.82 -11.99
CA ASP A 191 16.17 6.54 -13.00
C ASP A 191 15.80 5.33 -13.89
N ASN A 192 15.01 4.39 -13.36
CA ASN A 192 14.59 3.16 -14.04
C ASN A 192 13.09 3.12 -14.39
N ASP A 193 12.40 4.24 -14.27
CA ASP A 193 10.97 4.37 -14.58
C ASP A 193 10.07 3.38 -13.83
N VAL A 194 10.38 3.13 -12.55
CA VAL A 194 9.60 2.27 -11.64
C VAL A 194 8.61 3.12 -10.85
N GLY A 195 7.35 2.68 -10.80
CA GLY A 195 6.30 3.37 -10.03
C GLY A 195 6.50 3.19 -8.52
N ALA A 196 6.57 4.31 -7.76
CA ALA A 196 6.73 4.25 -6.31
C ALA A 196 5.42 4.58 -5.58
N GLN A 197 4.91 3.61 -4.85
CA GLN A 197 3.70 3.70 -4.05
C GLN A 197 4.06 3.69 -2.56
N ILE A 198 3.38 4.50 -1.78
CA ILE A 198 3.66 4.65 -0.35
C ILE A 198 2.53 4.08 0.49
N ILE A 199 2.90 3.33 1.52
CA ILE A 199 2.01 2.89 2.60
C ILE A 199 2.38 3.53 3.92
N LYS A 200 1.46 3.49 4.89
CA LYS A 200 1.69 3.95 6.27
C LYS A 200 1.97 5.46 6.41
N SER A 201 1.59 6.27 5.42
CA SER A 201 1.74 7.73 5.50
C SER A 201 1.02 8.31 6.74
N ALA A 202 -0.20 7.84 7.05
CA ALA A 202 -0.98 8.29 8.20
C ALA A 202 -0.70 7.51 9.51
N ALA A 203 0.35 6.69 9.59
CA ALA A 203 0.70 5.98 10.82
C ALA A 203 1.34 6.94 11.83
N LYS A 204 0.82 6.91 13.06
CA LYS A 204 1.28 7.75 14.18
C LYS A 204 2.27 6.98 15.07
N GLN A 205 1.87 5.80 15.55
CA GLN A 205 2.64 4.96 16.48
C GLN A 205 2.01 3.55 16.60
N PRO A 206 2.67 2.60 17.28
CA PRO A 206 2.02 1.35 17.68
C PRO A 206 0.83 1.64 18.61
N TRP A 207 -0.18 0.76 18.61
CA TRP A 207 -1.20 0.83 19.64
C TRP A 207 -0.54 0.67 21.02
N PRO A 208 -1.01 1.40 22.06
CA PRO A 208 -0.51 1.24 23.42
C PRO A 208 -0.64 -0.19 23.93
N ASP A 209 -1.69 -0.89 23.51
CA ASP A 209 -1.86 -2.33 23.77
C ASP A 209 -1.14 -3.14 22.68
N ALA A 210 -0.02 -3.76 23.06
CA ALA A 210 0.80 -4.56 22.16
C ALA A 210 0.06 -5.79 21.59
N GLU A 211 -0.96 -6.31 22.27
CA GLU A 211 -1.78 -7.40 21.75
C GLU A 211 -2.67 -6.91 20.59
N VAL A 212 -3.22 -5.70 20.69
CA VAL A 212 -3.96 -5.06 19.60
C VAL A 212 -3.08 -4.96 18.36
N THR A 213 -1.86 -4.42 18.50
CA THR A 213 -0.92 -4.29 17.38
C THR A 213 -0.67 -5.63 16.67
N ARG A 214 -0.52 -6.71 17.44
CA ARG A 214 -0.22 -8.06 16.89
C ARG A 214 -1.44 -8.79 16.32
N ARG A 215 -2.63 -8.53 16.82
CA ARG A 215 -3.82 -9.35 16.54
C ARG A 215 -4.98 -8.61 15.88
N VAL A 216 -4.88 -7.29 15.67
CA VAL A 216 -6.00 -6.47 15.20
C VAL A 216 -6.71 -7.06 13.97
N MET A 217 -5.97 -7.57 12.99
CA MET A 217 -6.54 -8.17 11.77
C MET A 217 -7.22 -9.53 12.00
N ARG A 218 -7.09 -10.10 13.19
CA ARG A 218 -7.68 -11.39 13.59
C ARG A 218 -8.71 -11.26 14.71
N MET A 219 -8.87 -10.05 15.25
CA MET A 219 -9.84 -9.79 16.30
C MET A 219 -11.26 -9.78 15.73
N PRO A 220 -12.25 -10.35 16.43
CA PRO A 220 -13.64 -10.12 16.10
C PRO A 220 -13.96 -8.62 16.12
N PRO A 221 -14.81 -8.12 15.20
CA PRO A 221 -15.11 -6.69 15.12
C PRO A 221 -15.63 -6.08 16.44
N ALA A 222 -16.37 -6.85 17.24
CA ALA A 222 -16.86 -6.40 18.54
C ALA A 222 -15.73 -6.17 19.55
N GLU A 223 -14.75 -7.10 19.63
CA GLU A 223 -13.57 -6.96 20.47
C GLU A 223 -12.69 -5.79 20.01
N LEU A 224 -12.49 -5.66 18.69
CA LEU A 224 -11.71 -4.58 18.11
C LEU A 224 -12.26 -3.20 18.50
N ARG A 225 -13.59 -3.01 18.40
CA ARG A 225 -14.24 -1.73 18.75
C ARG A 225 -14.07 -1.32 20.22
N VAL A 226 -13.90 -2.29 21.10
CA VAL A 226 -13.66 -2.03 22.54
C VAL A 226 -12.19 -1.65 22.78
N ARG A 227 -11.27 -2.27 22.09
CA ARG A 227 -9.82 -2.13 22.33
C ARG A 227 -9.15 -1.03 21.53
N CYS A 228 -9.67 -0.70 20.37
CA CYS A 228 -9.17 0.42 19.56
C CYS A 228 -10.28 1.07 18.71
N PRO A 229 -10.22 2.41 18.53
CA PRO A 229 -11.26 3.14 17.79
C PRO A 229 -11.19 2.93 16.26
N TYR A 230 -10.08 2.41 15.74
CA TYR A 230 -9.83 2.21 14.31
C TYR A 230 -9.43 0.76 14.00
N THR A 231 -9.68 0.32 12.75
CA THR A 231 -9.39 -1.05 12.28
C THR A 231 -7.95 -1.26 11.80
N THR A 232 -7.10 -0.24 11.92
CA THR A 232 -5.67 -0.33 11.59
C THR A 232 -4.90 -1.09 12.68
N TRP A 233 -3.87 -1.87 12.29
CA TRP A 233 -2.99 -2.57 13.23
C TRP A 233 -1.97 -1.65 13.93
N TYR A 234 -2.05 -0.36 13.68
CA TYR A 234 -1.30 0.73 14.30
C TYR A 234 -2.26 1.87 14.63
N GLU A 235 -1.91 2.72 15.58
CA GLU A 235 -2.64 3.95 15.86
C GLU A 235 -2.41 4.93 14.70
N PRO A 236 -3.44 5.34 13.94
CA PRO A 236 -3.30 6.34 12.90
C PRO A 236 -3.36 7.75 13.49
N HIS A 237 -2.85 8.73 12.74
CA HIS A 237 -3.29 10.11 12.95
C HIS A 237 -4.80 10.18 12.67
N ASP A 238 -5.53 10.92 13.50
CA ASP A 238 -6.98 11.10 13.41
C ASP A 238 -7.44 12.57 13.41
N GLN A 239 -6.53 13.51 13.65
CA GLN A 239 -6.78 14.93 13.47
C GLN A 239 -6.45 15.33 12.03
N GLN A 240 -7.34 16.09 11.39
CA GLN A 240 -7.20 16.42 9.96
C GLN A 240 -5.88 17.11 9.66
N GLU A 241 -5.43 18.05 10.47
CA GLU A 241 -4.18 18.77 10.31
C GLU A 241 -2.94 17.86 10.36
N ALA A 242 -2.99 16.82 11.21
CA ALA A 242 -1.91 15.84 11.30
C ALA A 242 -1.89 14.93 10.06
N ILE A 243 -3.08 14.55 9.57
CA ILE A 243 -3.23 13.77 8.32
C ILE A 243 -2.78 14.61 7.12
N ASP A 244 -3.15 15.89 7.04
CA ASP A 244 -2.71 16.80 5.99
C ASP A 244 -1.17 16.82 5.91
N ARG A 245 -0.51 17.08 7.04
CA ARG A 245 0.95 17.10 7.10
C ARG A 245 1.58 15.77 6.68
N ALA A 246 1.02 14.66 7.14
CA ALA A 246 1.53 13.33 6.84
C ALA A 246 1.36 12.97 5.35
N VAL A 247 0.22 13.25 4.77
CA VAL A 247 -0.10 13.05 3.35
C VAL A 247 0.78 13.96 2.47
N TRP A 248 0.82 15.26 2.79
CA TRP A 248 1.62 16.21 2.03
C TRP A 248 3.11 15.92 2.12
N PHE A 249 3.60 15.49 3.30
CA PHE A 249 4.98 15.05 3.45
C PHE A 249 5.32 13.89 2.52
N ALA A 250 4.50 12.84 2.51
CA ALA A 250 4.74 11.66 1.67
C ALA A 250 4.67 12.01 0.17
N LEU A 251 3.67 12.80 -0.24
CA LEU A 251 3.48 13.21 -1.63
C LEU A 251 4.47 14.29 -2.11
N SER A 252 5.20 14.93 -1.18
CA SER A 252 6.28 15.87 -1.50
C SER A 252 7.63 15.19 -1.74
N GLN A 253 7.76 13.89 -1.45
CA GLN A 253 9.02 13.20 -1.71
C GLN A 253 9.20 12.98 -3.22
N PRO A 254 10.37 13.36 -3.77
CA PRO A 254 10.63 13.23 -5.20
C PRO A 254 10.54 11.78 -5.68
N GLY A 255 9.70 11.51 -6.67
CA GLY A 255 9.49 10.17 -7.24
C GLY A 255 8.31 9.39 -6.64
N VAL A 256 7.67 9.88 -5.60
CA VAL A 256 6.44 9.26 -5.08
C VAL A 256 5.28 9.53 -6.04
N THR A 257 4.66 8.46 -6.52
CA THR A 257 3.47 8.51 -7.38
C THR A 257 2.21 8.71 -6.54
N ALA A 258 1.98 7.84 -5.57
CA ALA A 258 0.73 7.82 -4.82
C ALA A 258 0.92 7.22 -3.42
N ILE A 259 -0.04 7.48 -2.54
CA ILE A 259 -0.15 6.86 -1.22
C ILE A 259 -1.36 5.94 -1.16
N ALA A 260 -1.19 4.72 -0.64
CA ALA A 260 -2.32 3.88 -0.28
C ALA A 260 -2.91 4.34 1.06
N SER A 261 -4.23 4.48 1.08
CA SER A 261 -4.94 4.93 2.28
C SER A 261 -4.81 3.96 3.45
N ALA A 262 -5.05 4.45 4.66
CA ALA A 262 -5.07 3.62 5.86
C ALA A 262 -6.21 2.59 5.83
N GLY A 263 -6.05 1.51 6.57
CA GLY A 263 -7.01 0.40 6.67
C GLY A 263 -8.25 0.72 7.54
N ASP A 264 -8.79 1.94 7.44
CA ASP A 264 -10.04 2.36 8.10
C ASP A 264 -10.74 3.40 7.23
N VAL A 265 -12.03 3.21 6.94
CA VAL A 265 -12.81 4.07 6.04
C VAL A 265 -12.92 5.53 6.53
N ARG A 266 -12.91 5.76 7.83
CA ARG A 266 -12.99 7.12 8.40
C ARG A 266 -11.67 7.87 8.23
N ILE A 267 -10.55 7.17 8.34
CA ILE A 267 -9.23 7.73 8.06
C ILE A 267 -9.05 7.95 6.56
N PHE A 268 -9.57 7.03 5.73
CA PHE A 268 -9.57 7.19 4.28
C PHE A 268 -10.23 8.50 3.84
N GLU A 269 -11.39 8.86 4.41
CA GLU A 269 -12.07 10.12 4.09
C GLU A 269 -11.20 11.34 4.40
N ARG A 270 -10.53 11.34 5.53
CA ARG A 270 -9.58 12.41 5.90
C ARG A 270 -8.36 12.49 4.98
N VAL A 271 -7.88 11.33 4.53
CA VAL A 271 -6.80 11.25 3.53
C VAL A 271 -7.25 11.82 2.18
N LEU A 272 -8.50 11.55 1.76
CA LEU A 272 -9.08 12.16 0.55
C LEU A 272 -9.14 13.69 0.67
N ASP A 273 -9.58 14.21 1.82
CA ASP A 273 -9.65 15.65 2.05
C ASP A 273 -8.26 16.29 2.07
N ALA A 274 -7.26 15.64 2.66
CA ALA A 274 -5.87 16.09 2.61
C ALA A 274 -5.34 16.15 1.16
N ALA A 275 -5.64 15.13 0.36
CA ALA A 275 -5.19 15.06 -1.04
C ALA A 275 -5.91 16.07 -1.96
N ARG A 276 -7.18 16.40 -1.68
CA ARG A 276 -7.90 17.48 -2.40
C ARG A 276 -7.27 18.84 -2.16
N ARG A 277 -6.69 19.05 -0.99
CA ARG A 277 -6.01 20.28 -0.55
C ARG A 277 -4.49 20.15 -0.64
N LEU A 278 -4.00 19.18 -1.44
CA LEU A 278 -2.56 18.91 -1.57
C LEU A 278 -1.78 20.18 -1.86
N ARG A 279 -0.85 20.48 -0.99
CA ARG A 279 0.15 21.51 -1.12
C ARG A 279 1.53 20.87 -0.91
N PRO A 280 2.39 20.86 -1.90
CA PRO A 280 3.75 20.36 -1.72
C PRO A 280 4.45 21.13 -0.59
N LEU A 281 5.10 20.40 0.32
CA LEU A 281 5.89 20.97 1.38
C LEU A 281 7.27 21.39 0.84
N SER A 282 7.71 22.60 1.18
CA SER A 282 9.09 23.02 0.93
C SER A 282 10.09 22.13 1.70
N GLU A 283 11.35 22.14 1.32
CA GLU A 283 12.40 21.40 2.02
C GLU A 283 12.47 21.78 3.51
N ALA A 284 12.38 23.07 3.82
CA ALA A 284 12.38 23.54 5.21
C ALA A 284 11.18 23.02 6.01
N GLU A 285 9.99 22.96 5.41
CA GLU A 285 8.80 22.40 6.04
C GLU A 285 8.94 20.88 6.24
N GLN A 286 9.51 20.16 5.27
CA GLN A 286 9.77 18.72 5.39
C GLN A 286 10.78 18.45 6.52
N GLU A 287 11.86 19.19 6.61
CA GLU A 287 12.83 19.07 7.71
C GLU A 287 12.19 19.38 9.07
N ALA A 288 11.34 20.39 9.16
CA ALA A 288 10.62 20.72 10.39
C ALA A 288 9.68 19.56 10.82
N VAL A 289 9.00 18.94 9.86
CA VAL A 289 8.12 17.78 10.12
C VAL A 289 8.94 16.58 10.60
N ILE A 290 10.10 16.32 10.00
CA ILE A 290 11.01 15.24 10.41
C ILE A 290 11.57 15.51 11.82
N ALA A 291 12.03 16.74 12.08
CA ALA A 291 12.61 17.13 13.37
C ALA A 291 11.59 17.04 14.54
N ALA A 292 10.31 17.23 14.25
CA ALA A 292 9.24 17.09 15.24
C ALA A 292 8.81 15.63 15.48
N ALA A 293 9.26 14.68 14.64
CA ALA A 293 8.90 13.28 14.76
C ALA A 293 9.81 12.55 15.77
N ASP A 294 9.22 11.67 16.57
CA ASP A 294 9.93 10.81 17.50
C ASP A 294 10.20 9.44 16.83
N PRO A 295 11.46 9.13 16.48
CA PRO A 295 11.79 7.88 15.80
C PRO A 295 11.54 6.62 16.66
N THR A 296 11.37 6.76 17.98
CA THR A 296 11.03 5.63 18.85
C THR A 296 9.58 5.18 18.72
N ARG A 297 8.72 6.01 18.12
CA ARG A 297 7.32 5.70 17.86
C ARG A 297 7.10 4.94 16.54
N THR A 298 8.15 4.31 16.02
CA THR A 298 8.01 3.46 14.83
C THR A 298 7.02 2.32 15.08
N ILE A 299 6.19 2.03 14.06
CA ILE A 299 5.25 0.89 14.09
C ILE A 299 5.93 -0.44 13.73
N PHE A 300 7.21 -0.40 13.39
CA PHE A 300 8.01 -1.57 13.06
C PHE A 300 9.04 -1.82 14.15
N VAL A 301 8.98 -2.98 14.76
CA VAL A 301 9.88 -3.48 15.81
C VAL A 301 10.67 -4.66 15.28
#